data_7675e6172b68aacffeef8f08ae0c60e1
#
_entry.id   7675e6172b68aacffeef8f08ae0c60e1
#
_cell.length_a   1.000
_cell.length_b   1.000
_cell.length_c   1.000
_cell.angle_alpha   90.00
_cell.angle_beta   90.00
_cell.angle_gamma   90.00
#
_symmetry.space_group_name_H-M   'P 1'
#
loop_
_entity.id
_entity.type
_entity.pdbx_description
1 polymer ?
#
loop_
_entity_poly.entity_id
_entity_poly.type
_entity_poly.pdbx_seq_one_letter_code
_entity_poly.pdbx_strand_id
1 'polypeptide(L)'
;ASAIALDNTFDVIHAHDWLTYMAGITAKRISGKPLVIHVHATSFDRSGDNVDPVVYNLEKMGMEAADKIMAVSNLTRNIIINKYGINPDKVVTVHNAVDFNDFKEVEAKRGVEDKIVTFLGRITFQKGPEYFIEAANKVLKRLPNVRFVMAGNGDLLNRSIRRVAKLGIADKFHFTGFLRGDDVKRMFSYSDVYVMPSVSEPFGISPLEAMKSNVPTIISKQSGVAEVLKYAIKVDFWDIDALA
;
A
#
# COMPACT_ATOMS: atom_id res chain seq x y z
N ALA A 1 12.98 24.82 -5.29
CA ALA A 1 12.96 24.36 -6.71
C ALA A 1 13.68 25.36 -7.62
N SER A 2 13.34 26.67 -7.56
CA SER A 2 13.91 27.69 -8.47
C SER A 2 15.44 27.76 -8.40
N ALA A 3 16.03 27.91 -7.23
CA ALA A 3 17.49 27.96 -7.06
C ALA A 3 18.16 26.67 -7.59
N ILE A 4 17.61 25.49 -7.24
CA ILE A 4 18.15 24.21 -7.73
C ILE A 4 18.14 24.16 -9.26
N ALA A 5 17.05 24.65 -9.90
CA ALA A 5 16.91 24.61 -11.35
C ALA A 5 17.86 25.61 -12.06
N LEU A 6 18.26 26.68 -11.38
CA LEU A 6 19.22 27.67 -11.91
C LEU A 6 20.67 27.24 -11.72
N ASP A 7 20.97 26.62 -10.56
CA ASP A 7 22.36 26.39 -10.11
C ASP A 7 22.87 24.99 -10.53
N ASN A 8 21.99 24.10 -11.10
CA ASN A 8 22.37 22.74 -11.47
C ASN A 8 22.06 22.42 -12.92
N THR A 9 22.85 21.51 -13.50
CA THR A 9 22.60 20.92 -14.80
C THR A 9 21.93 19.55 -14.62
N PHE A 10 20.86 19.31 -15.37
CA PHE A 10 20.13 18.04 -15.38
C PHE A 10 19.38 17.89 -16.70
N ASP A 11 19.02 16.67 -17.07
CA ASP A 11 18.35 16.36 -18.32
C ASP A 11 16.83 16.20 -18.17
N VAL A 12 16.37 15.80 -16.97
CA VAL A 12 14.97 15.52 -16.68
C VAL A 12 14.63 15.93 -15.25
N ILE A 13 13.38 16.35 -15.06
CA ILE A 13 12.80 16.61 -13.74
C ILE A 13 11.89 15.43 -13.41
N HIS A 14 12.11 14.81 -12.24
CA HIS A 14 11.29 13.71 -11.76
C HIS A 14 10.64 14.08 -10.43
N ALA A 15 9.32 14.28 -10.43
CA ALA A 15 8.54 14.69 -9.27
C ALA A 15 7.63 13.54 -8.78
N HIS A 16 7.63 13.31 -7.48
CA HIS A 16 6.90 12.20 -6.84
C HIS A 16 5.73 12.72 -6.02
N ASP A 17 4.51 12.31 -6.38
CA ASP A 17 3.24 12.68 -5.75
C ASP A 17 2.97 14.19 -5.67
N TRP A 18 1.73 14.53 -5.35
CA TRP A 18 1.21 15.90 -5.45
C TRP A 18 1.98 16.96 -4.65
N LEU A 19 2.62 16.56 -3.54
CA LEU A 19 3.43 17.48 -2.72
C LEU A 19 4.62 18.06 -3.47
N THR A 20 5.11 17.38 -4.51
CA THR A 20 6.28 17.82 -5.27
C THR A 20 5.94 18.39 -6.65
N TYR A 21 4.69 18.26 -7.11
CA TYR A 21 4.31 18.66 -8.47
C TYR A 21 4.53 20.14 -8.75
N MET A 22 4.19 21.04 -7.82
CA MET A 22 4.40 22.47 -7.98
C MET A 22 5.89 22.83 -8.07
N ALA A 23 6.75 22.10 -7.34
CA ALA A 23 8.20 22.24 -7.46
C ALA A 23 8.70 21.80 -8.83
N GLY A 24 8.19 20.66 -9.34
CA GLY A 24 8.48 20.14 -10.66
C GLY A 24 8.05 21.10 -11.79
N ILE A 25 6.84 21.65 -11.72
CA ILE A 25 6.32 22.63 -12.68
C ILE A 25 7.20 23.89 -12.69
N THR A 26 7.58 24.38 -11.51
CA THR A 26 8.46 25.55 -11.39
C THR A 26 9.84 25.30 -12.02
N ALA A 27 10.44 24.14 -11.73
CA ALA A 27 11.71 23.74 -12.32
C ALA A 27 11.63 23.61 -13.85
N LYS A 28 10.54 23.03 -14.39
CA LYS A 28 10.27 22.92 -15.84
C LYS A 28 10.21 24.30 -16.48
N ARG A 29 9.49 25.26 -15.88
CA ARG A 29 9.37 26.62 -16.43
C ARG A 29 10.70 27.36 -16.50
N ILE A 30 11.59 27.13 -15.53
CA ILE A 30 12.89 27.80 -15.45
C ILE A 30 13.90 27.17 -16.40
N SER A 31 13.99 25.84 -16.41
CA SER A 31 15.05 25.11 -17.12
C SER A 31 14.68 24.71 -18.54
N GLY A 32 13.38 24.69 -18.90
CA GLY A 32 12.89 24.14 -20.16
C GLY A 32 13.01 22.61 -20.27
N LYS A 33 13.46 21.92 -19.22
CA LYS A 33 13.66 20.48 -19.22
C LYS A 33 12.34 19.72 -19.04
N PRO A 34 12.23 18.49 -19.59
CA PRO A 34 11.01 17.69 -19.48
C PRO A 34 10.70 17.32 -18.04
N LEU A 35 9.40 17.34 -17.71
CA LEU A 35 8.88 16.93 -16.40
C LEU A 35 8.22 15.55 -16.50
N VAL A 36 8.74 14.61 -15.75
CA VAL A 36 8.11 13.32 -15.47
C VAL A 36 7.54 13.37 -14.06
N ILE A 37 6.30 12.98 -13.89
CA ILE A 37 5.72 12.78 -12.57
C ILE A 37 5.50 11.30 -12.29
N HIS A 38 5.68 10.91 -11.04
CA HIS A 38 5.46 9.55 -10.57
C HIS A 38 4.34 9.55 -9.54
N VAL A 39 3.27 8.84 -9.85
CA VAL A 39 2.06 8.76 -9.03
C VAL A 39 2.11 7.48 -8.22
N HIS A 40 2.38 7.62 -6.92
CA HIS A 40 2.39 6.50 -5.97
C HIS A 40 1.01 6.25 -5.37
N ALA A 41 0.20 7.30 -5.22
CA ALA A 41 -1.19 7.23 -4.80
C ALA A 41 -1.94 8.50 -5.21
N THR A 42 -3.24 8.38 -5.42
CA THR A 42 -4.13 9.50 -5.70
C THR A 42 -5.03 9.80 -4.51
N SER A 43 -5.74 10.94 -4.54
CA SER A 43 -6.78 11.27 -3.57
C SER A 43 -7.88 10.20 -3.53
N PHE A 44 -8.20 9.60 -4.67
CA PHE A 44 -9.20 8.52 -4.76
C PHE A 44 -8.80 7.27 -3.99
N ASP A 45 -7.51 6.95 -3.92
CA ASP A 45 -7.01 5.83 -3.11
C ASP A 45 -7.18 6.07 -1.62
N ARG A 46 -7.11 7.34 -1.17
CA ARG A 46 -7.15 7.73 0.25
C ARG A 46 -8.55 7.88 0.78
N SER A 47 -9.48 8.38 -0.03
CA SER A 47 -10.83 8.79 0.42
C SER A 47 -11.99 8.31 -0.46
N GLY A 48 -11.71 7.43 -1.44
CA GLY A 48 -12.71 7.04 -2.43
C GLY A 48 -13.16 8.24 -3.26
N ASP A 49 -14.46 8.35 -3.52
CA ASP A 49 -15.01 9.48 -4.30
C ASP A 49 -15.15 10.78 -3.49
N ASN A 50 -14.89 10.76 -2.19
CA ASN A 50 -14.91 11.96 -1.34
C ASN A 50 -13.53 12.64 -1.29
N VAL A 51 -13.04 13.07 -2.45
CA VAL A 51 -11.71 13.68 -2.58
C VAL A 51 -11.69 15.12 -2.05
N ASP A 52 -10.55 15.53 -1.46
CA ASP A 52 -10.28 16.93 -1.14
C ASP A 52 -10.11 17.72 -2.44
N PRO A 53 -10.93 18.77 -2.70
CA PRO A 53 -10.85 19.51 -3.96
C PRO A 53 -9.51 20.22 -4.19
N VAL A 54 -8.83 20.65 -3.12
CA VAL A 54 -7.53 21.31 -3.22
C VAL A 54 -6.47 20.32 -3.69
N VAL A 55 -6.43 19.15 -3.04
CA VAL A 55 -5.48 18.09 -3.41
C VAL A 55 -5.76 17.57 -4.82
N TYR A 56 -7.03 17.32 -5.16
CA TYR A 56 -7.45 16.91 -6.51
C TYR A 56 -6.95 17.90 -7.58
N ASN A 57 -7.14 19.21 -7.36
CA ASN A 57 -6.72 20.23 -8.32
C ASN A 57 -5.19 20.29 -8.46
N LEU A 58 -4.44 20.13 -7.36
CA LEU A 58 -2.98 20.06 -7.40
C LEU A 58 -2.48 18.81 -8.13
N GLU A 59 -3.10 17.65 -7.89
CA GLU A 59 -2.81 16.41 -8.60
C GLU A 59 -3.07 16.58 -10.09
N LYS A 60 -4.24 17.09 -10.48
CA LYS A 60 -4.63 17.33 -11.87
C LYS A 60 -3.69 18.31 -12.58
N MET A 61 -3.39 19.44 -11.94
CA MET A 61 -2.47 20.45 -12.48
C MET A 61 -1.08 19.85 -12.74
N GLY A 62 -0.57 19.03 -11.83
CA GLY A 62 0.70 18.33 -12.00
C GLY A 62 0.67 17.37 -13.19
N MET A 63 -0.39 16.56 -13.29
CA MET A 63 -0.60 15.59 -14.36
C MET A 63 -0.72 16.27 -15.74
N GLU A 64 -1.45 17.39 -15.83
CA GLU A 64 -1.59 18.16 -17.07
C GLU A 64 -0.26 18.78 -17.52
N ALA A 65 0.52 19.32 -16.58
CA ALA A 65 1.80 19.99 -16.88
C ALA A 65 2.94 19.01 -17.23
N ALA A 66 2.85 17.74 -16.82
CA ALA A 66 3.86 16.73 -17.09
C ALA A 66 3.95 16.36 -18.58
N ASP A 67 5.16 16.04 -19.03
CA ASP A 67 5.40 15.47 -20.37
C ASP A 67 5.11 13.97 -20.38
N LYS A 68 5.43 13.26 -19.27
CA LYS A 68 5.08 11.86 -19.05
C LYS A 68 4.67 11.63 -17.59
N ILE A 69 3.83 10.63 -17.39
CA ILE A 69 3.30 10.23 -16.09
C ILE A 69 3.58 8.74 -15.91
N MET A 70 4.28 8.43 -14.83
CA MET A 70 4.51 7.05 -14.39
C MET A 70 3.48 6.69 -13.31
N ALA A 71 2.67 5.68 -13.58
CA ALA A 71 1.73 5.12 -12.61
C ALA A 71 2.28 3.81 -12.06
N VAL A 72 2.17 3.58 -10.76
CA VAL A 72 2.72 2.37 -10.11
C VAL A 72 1.96 1.08 -10.44
N SER A 73 0.80 1.20 -11.09
CA SER A 73 -0.02 0.06 -11.54
C SER A 73 -0.98 0.46 -12.65
N ASN A 74 -1.58 -0.51 -13.33
CA ASN A 74 -2.68 -0.25 -14.26
C ASN A 74 -3.94 0.24 -13.51
N LEU A 75 -4.14 -0.20 -12.27
CA LEU A 75 -5.18 0.35 -11.40
C LEU A 75 -5.03 1.87 -11.26
N THR A 76 -3.84 2.35 -10.86
CA THR A 76 -3.53 3.79 -10.74
C THR A 76 -3.59 4.48 -12.10
N ARG A 77 -3.07 3.87 -13.17
CA ARG A 77 -3.17 4.39 -14.54
C ARG A 77 -4.62 4.65 -14.94
N ASN A 78 -5.52 3.72 -14.67
CA ASN A 78 -6.94 3.86 -15.01
C ASN A 78 -7.62 4.97 -14.18
N ILE A 79 -7.24 5.16 -12.92
CA ILE A 79 -7.71 6.30 -12.11
C ILE A 79 -7.26 7.62 -12.73
N ILE A 80 -5.99 7.74 -13.12
CA ILE A 80 -5.44 8.95 -13.76
C ILE A 80 -6.20 9.28 -15.05
N ILE A 81 -6.45 8.30 -15.89
CA ILE A 81 -7.17 8.52 -17.17
C ILE A 81 -8.63 8.85 -16.92
N ASN A 82 -9.34 8.05 -16.12
CA ASN A 82 -10.79 8.12 -16.01
C ASN A 82 -11.29 9.20 -15.04
N LYS A 83 -10.55 9.44 -13.94
CA LYS A 83 -10.98 10.38 -12.89
C LYS A 83 -10.38 11.77 -13.05
N TYR A 84 -9.16 11.89 -13.61
CA TYR A 84 -8.51 13.18 -13.88
C TYR A 84 -8.63 13.62 -15.33
N GLY A 85 -9.07 12.76 -16.25
CA GLY A 85 -9.25 13.07 -17.67
C GLY A 85 -7.93 13.25 -18.42
N ILE A 86 -6.87 12.60 -18.01
CA ILE A 86 -5.54 12.72 -18.61
C ILE A 86 -5.45 11.88 -19.88
N ASN A 87 -4.79 12.41 -20.92
CA ASN A 87 -4.53 11.69 -22.16
C ASN A 87 -3.75 10.38 -21.88
N PRO A 88 -4.28 9.21 -22.28
CA PRO A 88 -3.65 7.90 -22.08
C PRO A 88 -2.23 7.79 -22.61
N ASP A 89 -1.87 8.51 -23.68
CA ASP A 89 -0.54 8.49 -24.30
C ASP A 89 0.55 9.11 -23.40
N LYS A 90 0.15 9.93 -22.42
CA LYS A 90 1.05 10.49 -21.43
C LYS A 90 1.34 9.53 -20.28
N VAL A 91 0.50 8.50 -20.05
CA VAL A 91 0.53 7.68 -18.86
C VAL A 91 1.10 6.30 -19.15
N VAL A 92 2.19 5.96 -18.51
CA VAL A 92 2.83 4.63 -18.56
C VAL A 92 2.77 3.95 -17.22
N THR A 93 2.57 2.63 -17.21
CA THR A 93 2.63 1.82 -15.99
C THR A 93 4.06 1.37 -15.74
N VAL A 94 4.57 1.65 -14.55
CA VAL A 94 5.86 1.16 -14.06
C VAL A 94 5.64 0.58 -12.67
N HIS A 95 5.56 -0.75 -12.59
CA HIS A 95 5.30 -1.42 -11.33
C HIS A 95 6.45 -1.24 -10.33
N ASN A 96 6.11 -1.09 -9.05
CA ASN A 96 7.09 -1.14 -7.98
C ASN A 96 7.66 -2.55 -7.85
N ALA A 97 8.84 -2.65 -7.23
CA ALA A 97 9.53 -3.90 -6.98
C ALA A 97 10.22 -3.89 -5.61
N VAL A 98 10.69 -5.04 -5.18
CA VAL A 98 11.58 -5.21 -4.03
C VAL A 98 12.91 -5.80 -4.51
N ASP A 99 14.01 -5.38 -3.90
CA ASP A 99 15.31 -5.97 -4.17
C ASP A 99 15.43 -7.34 -3.46
N PHE A 100 15.59 -8.41 -4.23
CA PHE A 100 15.77 -9.76 -3.69
C PHE A 100 17.15 -10.01 -3.11
N ASN A 101 18.16 -9.24 -3.50
CA ASN A 101 19.53 -9.44 -3.02
C ASN A 101 19.75 -8.97 -1.57
N ASP A 102 18.85 -8.12 -1.06
CA ASP A 102 18.94 -7.57 0.29
C ASP A 102 18.27 -8.47 1.37
N PHE A 103 18.02 -9.74 1.04
CA PHE A 103 17.40 -10.71 1.94
C PHE A 103 18.46 -11.38 2.80
N LYS A 104 18.53 -10.98 4.07
CA LYS A 104 19.16 -11.77 5.13
C LYS A 104 18.07 -12.52 5.87
N GLU A 105 18.13 -13.85 5.82
CA GLU A 105 17.26 -14.68 6.67
C GLU A 105 17.47 -14.27 8.14
N VAL A 106 16.41 -13.90 8.82
CA VAL A 106 16.43 -13.65 10.24
C VAL A 106 15.97 -14.94 10.90
N GLU A 107 16.90 -15.72 11.44
CA GLU A 107 16.54 -16.84 12.30
C GLU A 107 15.80 -16.33 13.53
N ALA A 108 14.53 -16.63 13.63
CA ALA A 108 13.71 -16.26 14.76
C ALA A 108 13.05 -17.50 15.35
N LYS A 109 13.35 -17.78 16.63
CA LYS A 109 12.70 -18.87 17.37
C LYS A 109 11.28 -18.45 17.74
N ARG A 110 10.31 -19.16 17.21
CA ARG A 110 8.90 -18.97 17.50
C ARG A 110 8.58 -19.51 18.90
N GLY A 111 8.06 -18.66 19.77
CA GLY A 111 7.69 -19.01 21.15
C GLY A 111 6.27 -19.51 21.34
N VAL A 112 5.48 -19.69 20.23
CA VAL A 112 4.08 -20.11 20.25
C VAL A 112 3.84 -21.17 19.18
N GLU A 113 2.97 -22.13 19.50
CA GLU A 113 2.58 -23.21 18.57
C GLU A 113 1.44 -22.79 17.64
N ASP A 114 0.62 -21.81 18.05
CA ASP A 114 -0.49 -21.27 17.27
C ASP A 114 -0.01 -20.76 15.89
N LYS A 115 -0.81 -20.96 14.85
CA LYS A 115 -0.57 -20.36 13.54
C LYS A 115 -0.70 -18.83 13.61
N ILE A 116 0.16 -18.11 12.90
CA ILE A 116 0.19 -16.65 12.92
C ILE A 116 -0.25 -16.09 11.58
N VAL A 117 -1.33 -15.33 11.59
CA VAL A 117 -1.83 -14.57 10.45
C VAL A 117 -1.52 -13.08 10.66
N THR A 118 -0.88 -12.46 9.69
CA THR A 118 -0.31 -11.13 9.83
C THR A 118 -0.92 -10.11 8.87
N PHE A 119 -1.21 -8.93 9.38
CA PHE A 119 -1.50 -7.70 8.66
C PHE A 119 -0.36 -6.70 8.89
N LEU A 120 0.14 -6.06 7.83
CA LEU A 120 1.16 -5.01 7.91
C LEU A 120 0.73 -3.79 7.09
N GLY A 121 0.64 -2.63 7.73
CA GLY A 121 0.35 -1.39 7.04
C GLY A 121 -0.19 -0.31 7.96
N ARG A 122 -0.47 0.87 7.38
CA ARG A 122 -1.17 1.92 8.11
C ARG A 122 -2.57 1.43 8.51
N ILE A 123 -2.95 1.60 9.76
CA ILE A 123 -4.28 1.19 10.24
C ILE A 123 -5.28 2.30 9.93
N THR A 124 -5.64 2.40 8.65
CA THR A 124 -6.53 3.41 8.06
C THR A 124 -7.62 2.73 7.23
N PHE A 125 -8.68 3.45 6.86
CA PHE A 125 -9.76 2.94 6.01
C PHE A 125 -9.22 2.28 4.74
N GLN A 126 -8.26 2.91 4.07
CA GLN A 126 -7.66 2.43 2.83
C GLN A 126 -7.10 1.01 2.94
N LYS A 127 -6.52 0.65 4.09
CA LYS A 127 -5.88 -0.66 4.31
C LYS A 127 -6.81 -1.75 4.83
N GLY A 128 -8.05 -1.41 5.14
CA GLY A 128 -9.10 -2.37 5.47
C GLY A 128 -8.92 -3.17 6.76
N PRO A 129 -8.47 -2.56 7.89
CA PRO A 129 -8.26 -3.29 9.14
C PRO A 129 -9.53 -3.96 9.66
N GLU A 130 -10.70 -3.38 9.37
CA GLU A 130 -11.98 -3.94 9.82
C GLU A 130 -12.28 -5.27 9.13
N TYR A 131 -11.99 -5.39 7.83
CA TYR A 131 -12.17 -6.64 7.08
C TYR A 131 -11.26 -7.75 7.61
N PHE A 132 -10.01 -7.40 7.96
CA PHE A 132 -9.09 -8.33 8.62
C PHE A 132 -9.64 -8.85 9.96
N ILE A 133 -10.19 -7.98 10.80
CA ILE A 133 -10.75 -8.34 12.11
C ILE A 133 -12.00 -9.22 11.95
N GLU A 134 -12.90 -8.89 11.02
CA GLU A 134 -14.11 -9.69 10.80
C GLU A 134 -13.76 -11.08 10.24
N ALA A 135 -12.79 -11.17 9.33
CA ALA A 135 -12.29 -12.47 8.84
C ALA A 135 -11.66 -13.27 9.99
N ALA A 136 -10.84 -12.65 10.82
CA ALA A 136 -10.22 -13.28 11.98
C ALA A 136 -11.29 -13.87 12.94
N ASN A 137 -12.35 -13.12 13.21
CA ASN A 137 -13.47 -13.61 14.03
C ASN A 137 -14.15 -14.85 13.44
N LYS A 138 -14.26 -14.94 12.10
CA LYS A 138 -14.79 -16.14 11.43
C LYS A 138 -13.83 -17.32 11.49
N VAL A 139 -12.54 -17.09 11.26
CA VAL A 139 -11.50 -18.12 11.36
C VAL A 139 -11.47 -18.72 12.76
N LEU A 140 -11.47 -17.90 13.82
CA LEU A 140 -11.37 -18.36 15.21
C LEU A 140 -12.54 -19.24 15.66
N LYS A 141 -13.72 -19.12 15.04
CA LYS A 141 -14.85 -20.01 15.28
C LYS A 141 -14.63 -21.45 14.79
N ARG A 142 -13.68 -21.64 13.85
CA ARG A 142 -13.37 -22.96 13.25
C ARG A 142 -11.99 -23.46 13.68
N LEU A 143 -11.03 -22.54 13.82
CA LEU A 143 -9.62 -22.82 14.10
C LEU A 143 -9.16 -22.00 15.32
N PRO A 144 -9.30 -22.55 16.54
CA PRO A 144 -8.96 -21.81 17.77
C PRO A 144 -7.45 -21.61 17.96
N ASN A 145 -6.61 -22.40 17.27
CA ASN A 145 -5.14 -22.37 17.38
C ASN A 145 -4.52 -21.40 16.35
N VAL A 146 -5.15 -20.23 16.17
CA VAL A 146 -4.64 -19.17 15.31
C VAL A 146 -4.52 -17.89 16.11
N ARG A 147 -3.45 -17.14 15.85
CA ARG A 147 -3.24 -15.77 16.35
C ARG A 147 -3.16 -14.80 15.21
N PHE A 148 -3.60 -13.58 15.48
CA PHE A 148 -3.60 -12.49 14.50
C PHE A 148 -2.67 -11.38 14.98
N VAL A 149 -1.78 -10.94 14.08
CA VAL A 149 -0.86 -9.83 14.34
C VAL A 149 -1.25 -8.67 13.44
N MET A 150 -1.50 -7.52 14.02
CA MET A 150 -1.76 -6.28 13.30
C MET A 150 -0.61 -5.32 13.55
N ALA A 151 0.27 -5.20 12.55
CA ALA A 151 1.46 -4.35 12.61
C ALA A 151 1.21 -3.03 11.88
N GLY A 152 1.38 -1.92 12.59
CA GLY A 152 1.23 -0.58 12.07
C GLY A 152 0.61 0.40 13.06
N ASN A 153 0.37 1.62 12.56
CA ASN A 153 -0.32 2.67 13.29
C ASN A 153 -1.26 3.42 12.34
N GLY A 154 -2.22 4.15 12.87
CA GLY A 154 -3.17 4.93 12.09
C GLY A 154 -4.39 5.35 12.89
N ASP A 155 -5.25 6.16 12.25
CA ASP A 155 -6.46 6.74 12.84
C ASP A 155 -7.50 5.69 13.28
N LEU A 156 -7.51 4.51 12.66
CA LEU A 156 -8.40 3.41 13.02
C LEU A 156 -7.84 2.45 14.07
N LEU A 157 -6.61 2.63 14.60
CA LEU A 157 -6.02 1.72 15.58
C LEU A 157 -6.90 1.54 16.83
N ASN A 158 -7.33 2.62 17.47
CA ASN A 158 -8.17 2.56 18.67
C ASN A 158 -9.55 1.93 18.39
N ARG A 159 -10.10 2.14 17.19
CA ARG A 159 -11.34 1.52 16.75
C ARG A 159 -11.15 0.02 16.54
N SER A 160 -10.05 -0.39 15.96
CA SER A 160 -9.66 -1.78 15.75
C SER A 160 -9.53 -2.54 17.07
N ILE A 161 -8.81 -1.97 18.05
CA ILE A 161 -8.65 -2.55 19.39
C ILE A 161 -10.02 -2.75 20.07
N ARG A 162 -10.88 -1.71 20.05
CA ARG A 162 -12.23 -1.80 20.61
C ARG A 162 -13.08 -2.85 19.89
N ARG A 163 -12.94 -2.98 18.57
CA ARG A 163 -13.69 -3.99 17.80
C ARG A 163 -13.28 -5.41 18.18
N VAL A 164 -11.99 -5.67 18.29
CA VAL A 164 -11.42 -6.95 18.73
C VAL A 164 -11.91 -7.32 20.14
N ALA A 165 -11.90 -6.37 21.07
CA ALA A 165 -12.44 -6.56 22.42
C ALA A 165 -13.94 -6.88 22.43
N LYS A 166 -14.73 -6.13 21.63
CA LYS A 166 -16.19 -6.34 21.50
C LYS A 166 -16.53 -7.73 20.93
N LEU A 167 -15.68 -8.28 20.06
CA LEU A 167 -15.84 -9.62 19.50
C LEU A 167 -15.39 -10.73 20.44
N GLY A 168 -14.76 -10.40 21.59
CA GLY A 168 -14.28 -11.37 22.56
C GLY A 168 -13.06 -12.18 22.10
N ILE A 169 -12.26 -11.65 21.16
CA ILE A 169 -11.08 -12.31 20.56
C ILE A 169 -9.76 -11.61 20.89
N ALA A 170 -9.73 -10.78 21.94
CA ALA A 170 -8.57 -9.96 22.27
C ALA A 170 -7.33 -10.79 22.66
N ASP A 171 -7.50 -11.96 23.28
CA ASP A 171 -6.45 -12.89 23.64
C ASP A 171 -5.74 -13.53 22.42
N LYS A 172 -6.38 -13.46 21.25
CA LYS A 172 -5.86 -13.97 19.97
C LYS A 172 -5.28 -12.88 19.06
N PHE A 173 -5.36 -11.60 19.46
CA PHE A 173 -4.83 -10.46 18.72
C PHE A 173 -3.61 -9.84 19.38
N HIS A 174 -2.61 -9.50 18.56
CA HIS A 174 -1.44 -8.73 18.97
C HIS A 174 -1.29 -7.49 18.07
N PHE A 175 -1.31 -6.30 18.69
CA PHE A 175 -1.06 -5.02 18.03
C PHE A 175 0.38 -4.60 18.32
N THR A 176 1.25 -4.62 17.31
CA THR A 176 2.69 -4.36 17.52
C THR A 176 3.04 -2.87 17.56
N GLY A 177 2.14 -2.00 17.06
CA GLY A 177 2.52 -0.66 16.67
C GLY A 177 3.34 -0.65 15.38
N PHE A 178 4.04 0.44 15.11
CA PHE A 178 4.80 0.63 13.89
C PHE A 178 6.13 -0.16 13.94
N LEU A 179 6.38 -0.99 12.93
CA LEU A 179 7.61 -1.77 12.77
C LEU A 179 8.50 -1.18 11.66
N ARG A 180 9.83 -1.36 11.77
CA ARG A 180 10.83 -0.89 10.80
C ARG A 180 11.93 -1.93 10.58
N GLY A 181 12.47 -1.93 9.36
CA GLY A 181 13.68 -2.68 9.02
C GLY A 181 13.60 -4.15 9.43
N ASP A 182 14.53 -4.59 10.28
CA ASP A 182 14.64 -6.00 10.69
C ASP A 182 13.45 -6.48 11.56
N ASP A 183 12.71 -5.58 12.21
CA ASP A 183 11.50 -5.99 12.95
C ASP A 183 10.39 -6.45 11.99
N VAL A 184 10.28 -5.84 10.80
CA VAL A 184 9.36 -6.30 9.74
C VAL A 184 9.77 -7.68 9.24
N LYS A 185 11.08 -7.90 8.99
CA LYS A 185 11.61 -9.20 8.57
C LYS A 185 11.34 -10.28 9.63
N ARG A 186 11.59 -9.94 10.91
CA ARG A 186 11.32 -10.83 12.04
C ARG A 186 9.83 -11.16 12.17
N MET A 187 8.95 -10.20 11.99
CA MET A 187 7.51 -10.44 11.98
C MET A 187 7.12 -11.41 10.86
N PHE A 188 7.63 -11.22 9.64
CA PHE A 188 7.35 -12.15 8.54
C PHE A 188 7.92 -13.54 8.79
N SER A 189 9.10 -13.68 9.43
CA SER A 189 9.67 -14.99 9.76
C SER A 189 8.81 -15.81 10.75
N TYR A 190 7.95 -15.14 11.54
CA TYR A 190 6.96 -15.80 12.40
C TYR A 190 5.62 -16.07 11.71
N SER A 191 5.35 -15.44 10.59
CA SER A 191 4.04 -15.47 9.94
C SER A 191 3.84 -16.77 9.15
N ASP A 192 2.67 -17.40 9.29
CA ASP A 192 2.24 -18.52 8.44
C ASP A 192 1.44 -18.02 7.24
N VAL A 193 0.74 -16.88 7.36
CA VAL A 193 -0.02 -16.24 6.27
C VAL A 193 0.04 -14.73 6.44
N TYR A 194 0.21 -14.02 5.34
CA TYR A 194 0.06 -12.57 5.27
C TYR A 194 -1.23 -12.19 4.56
N VAL A 195 -1.96 -11.22 5.11
CA VAL A 195 -3.25 -10.77 4.56
C VAL A 195 -3.23 -9.26 4.33
N MET A 196 -3.56 -8.84 3.11
CA MET A 196 -3.70 -7.43 2.72
C MET A 196 -5.12 -7.17 2.17
N PRO A 197 -6.10 -6.86 3.03
CA PRO A 197 -7.50 -6.65 2.63
C PRO A 197 -7.78 -5.19 2.29
N SER A 198 -6.86 -4.54 1.56
CA SER A 198 -6.95 -3.11 1.23
C SER A 198 -8.17 -2.80 0.38
N VAL A 199 -8.88 -1.72 0.73
CA VAL A 199 -10.02 -1.19 -0.02
C VAL A 199 -9.56 -0.60 -1.35
N SER A 200 -8.43 0.10 -1.34
CA SER A 200 -7.72 0.59 -2.52
C SER A 200 -6.23 0.59 -2.23
N GLU A 201 -5.47 -0.14 -3.02
CA GLU A 201 -4.03 -0.22 -2.89
C GLU A 201 -3.38 0.12 -4.22
N PRO A 202 -2.76 1.28 -4.38
CA PRO A 202 -2.16 1.69 -5.66
C PRO A 202 -1.18 0.67 -6.22
N PHE A 203 -0.35 0.07 -5.35
CA PHE A 203 0.47 -1.08 -5.68
C PHE A 203 0.47 -2.11 -4.55
N GLY A 204 1.15 -1.84 -3.43
CA GLY A 204 1.31 -2.74 -2.29
C GLY A 204 2.64 -3.50 -2.34
N ILE A 205 3.66 -2.96 -1.64
CA ILE A 205 5.00 -3.59 -1.56
C ILE A 205 5.01 -4.73 -0.53
N SER A 206 4.27 -4.62 0.55
CA SER A 206 4.27 -5.59 1.66
C SER A 206 3.93 -7.04 1.28
N PRO A 207 3.06 -7.34 0.28
CA PRO A 207 2.91 -8.71 -0.21
C PRO A 207 4.19 -9.27 -0.86
N LEU A 208 4.97 -8.42 -1.55
CA LEU A 208 6.25 -8.83 -2.13
C LEU A 208 7.28 -9.13 -1.02
N GLU A 209 7.29 -8.32 0.05
CA GLU A 209 8.15 -8.55 1.23
C GLU A 209 7.77 -9.84 1.96
N ALA A 210 6.46 -10.11 2.12
CA ALA A 210 5.96 -11.35 2.69
C ALA A 210 6.39 -12.57 1.86
N MET A 211 6.16 -12.54 0.54
CA MET A 211 6.56 -13.63 -0.36
C MET A 211 8.07 -13.83 -0.41
N LYS A 212 8.85 -12.75 -0.36
CA LYS A 212 10.31 -12.81 -0.21
C LYS A 212 10.72 -13.54 1.07
N SER A 213 9.90 -13.47 2.11
CA SER A 213 10.08 -14.19 3.38
C SER A 213 9.42 -15.57 3.40
N ASN A 214 9.08 -16.14 2.23
CA ASN A 214 8.38 -17.41 2.06
C ASN A 214 7.02 -17.49 2.76
N VAL A 215 6.33 -16.36 2.97
CA VAL A 215 5.02 -16.29 3.59
C VAL A 215 3.93 -16.27 2.52
N PRO A 216 3.01 -17.25 2.48
CA PRO A 216 1.84 -17.22 1.60
C PRO A 216 1.01 -15.97 1.81
N THR A 217 0.49 -15.39 0.71
CA THR A 217 -0.23 -14.13 0.77
C THR A 217 -1.66 -14.23 0.27
N ILE A 218 -2.57 -13.60 1.00
CA ILE A 218 -3.95 -13.32 0.57
C ILE A 218 -4.06 -11.81 0.37
N ILE A 219 -4.44 -11.37 -0.82
CA ILE A 219 -4.48 -9.96 -1.18
C ILE A 219 -5.83 -9.56 -1.75
N SER A 220 -6.17 -8.30 -1.56
CA SER A 220 -7.32 -7.70 -2.23
C SER A 220 -7.10 -7.64 -3.75
N LYS A 221 -8.14 -7.97 -4.53
CA LYS A 221 -8.18 -7.71 -5.99
C LYS A 221 -8.06 -6.23 -6.32
N GLN A 222 -8.46 -5.36 -5.38
CA GLN A 222 -8.40 -3.90 -5.50
C GLN A 222 -7.00 -3.36 -5.15
N SER A 223 -5.95 -4.05 -5.61
CA SER A 223 -4.55 -3.67 -5.42
C SER A 223 -3.76 -3.82 -6.71
N GLY A 224 -2.84 -2.87 -6.96
CA GLY A 224 -1.98 -2.91 -8.14
C GLY A 224 -1.03 -4.11 -8.13
N VAL A 225 -0.60 -4.59 -6.97
CA VAL A 225 0.25 -5.80 -6.86
C VAL A 225 -0.48 -7.06 -7.32
N ALA A 226 -1.82 -7.08 -7.30
CA ALA A 226 -2.61 -8.19 -7.84
C ALA A 226 -2.40 -8.38 -9.36
N GLU A 227 -1.95 -7.35 -10.07
CA GLU A 227 -1.62 -7.43 -11.50
C GLU A 227 -0.40 -8.32 -11.78
N VAL A 228 0.56 -8.35 -10.86
CA VAL A 228 1.87 -9.01 -11.04
C VAL A 228 2.01 -10.32 -10.24
N LEU A 229 1.34 -10.46 -9.10
CA LEU A 229 1.44 -11.66 -8.27
C LEU A 229 0.55 -12.79 -8.82
N LYS A 230 1.16 -13.80 -9.43
CA LYS A 230 0.45 -14.97 -10.00
C LYS A 230 -0.01 -15.96 -8.93
N TYR A 231 0.75 -16.14 -7.86
CA TYR A 231 0.56 -17.19 -6.85
C TYR A 231 -0.08 -16.71 -5.54
N ALA A 232 -0.41 -15.43 -5.42
CA ALA A 232 -1.18 -14.92 -4.30
C ALA A 232 -2.68 -15.31 -4.46
N ILE A 233 -3.33 -15.61 -3.33
CA ILE A 233 -4.79 -15.76 -3.30
C ILE A 233 -5.39 -14.35 -3.39
N LYS A 234 -6.29 -14.14 -4.34
CA LYS A 234 -6.90 -12.84 -4.61
C LYS A 234 -8.39 -12.87 -4.30
N VAL A 235 -8.82 -12.04 -3.36
CA VAL A 235 -10.21 -11.94 -2.91
C VAL A 235 -10.71 -10.50 -3.02
N ASP A 236 -12.00 -10.31 -3.09
CA ASP A 236 -12.58 -8.99 -2.94
C ASP A 236 -12.54 -8.60 -1.45
N PHE A 237 -12.08 -7.37 -1.11
CA PHE A 237 -11.85 -6.98 0.29
C PHE A 237 -13.11 -7.04 1.15
N TRP A 238 -14.30 -6.87 0.55
CA TRP A 238 -15.60 -6.93 1.24
C TRP A 238 -16.12 -8.36 1.45
N ASP A 239 -15.57 -9.34 0.73
CA ASP A 239 -15.98 -10.74 0.86
C ASP A 239 -15.25 -11.39 2.05
N ILE A 240 -15.81 -11.18 3.23
CA ILE A 240 -15.26 -11.69 4.50
C ILE A 240 -15.26 -13.24 4.54
N ASP A 241 -16.18 -13.89 3.85
CA ASP A 241 -16.24 -15.35 3.81
C ASP A 241 -15.11 -15.94 2.96
N ALA A 242 -14.86 -15.34 1.82
CA ALA A 242 -13.75 -15.73 0.97
C ALA A 242 -12.38 -15.37 1.61
N LEU A 243 -12.33 -14.30 2.41
CA LEU A 243 -11.12 -13.88 3.10
C LEU A 243 -10.76 -14.81 4.26
N ALA A 244 -11.75 -15.39 4.93
CA ALA A 244 -11.62 -16.30 6.07
C ALA A 244 -11.37 -17.75 5.65
#